data_67f1d676c79708da7fd2c823d9fb2a92
#
_entry.id   67f1d676c79708da7fd2c823d9fb2a92
#
_cell.length_a   1.000
_cell.length_b   1.000
_cell.length_c   1.000
_cell.angle_alpha   90.00
_cell.angle_beta   90.00
_cell.angle_gamma   90.00
#
_symmetry.space_group_name_H-M   'P 1'
#
loop_
_entity.id
_entity.type
_entity.pdbx_description
1 polymer ?
#
loop_
_entity_poly.entity_id
_entity_poly.type
_entity_poly.pdbx_seq_one_letter_code
_entity_poly.pdbx_strand_id
1 'polypeptide(L)'
;FSDFYADFDRQKALHMCDSLGIGEGDRIKSMSKGTKEKVQLILVMSRNAQLYLLDEPIAGVDPAARDYIMGTIINNYADDATVVISTHLIADIERVLDEVVFLKDGRIVRHETVDELKAQEGKSVDEVFREEFRMGEAR
;
A
#
# COMPACT_ATOMS: atom_id res chain seq x y z
N PHE A 1 14.46 -2.40 -15.40
CA PHE A 1 13.87 -3.36 -14.44
C PHE A 1 13.92 -4.79 -15.00
N SER A 2 13.40 -5.05 -16.19
CA SER A 2 13.44 -6.40 -16.80
C SER A 2 14.85 -7.00 -16.91
N ASP A 3 15.87 -6.18 -17.06
CA ASP A 3 17.27 -6.62 -17.15
C ASP A 3 17.86 -7.02 -15.79
N PHE A 4 17.24 -6.57 -14.69
CA PHE A 4 17.73 -6.81 -13.32
C PHE A 4 16.88 -7.81 -12.54
N TYR A 5 15.62 -7.98 -12.92
CA TYR A 5 14.65 -8.79 -12.20
C TYR A 5 13.98 -9.79 -13.15
N ALA A 6 14.33 -11.06 -13.02
CA ALA A 6 13.79 -12.14 -13.86
C ALA A 6 12.28 -12.35 -13.69
N ASP A 7 11.73 -11.96 -12.55
CA ASP A 7 10.32 -12.03 -12.18
C ASP A 7 9.51 -10.77 -12.58
N PHE A 8 10.11 -9.84 -13.34
CA PHE A 8 9.45 -8.62 -13.78
C PHE A 8 8.57 -8.84 -15.00
N ASP A 9 7.27 -8.60 -14.86
CA ASP A 9 6.31 -8.65 -15.95
C ASP A 9 6.24 -7.30 -16.68
N ARG A 10 6.98 -7.22 -17.80
CA ARG A 10 7.04 -6.02 -18.63
C ARG A 10 5.68 -5.66 -19.25
N GLN A 11 4.88 -6.65 -19.64
CA GLN A 11 3.58 -6.38 -20.29
C GLN A 11 2.60 -5.78 -19.29
N LYS A 12 2.58 -6.30 -18.08
CA LYS A 12 1.80 -5.75 -16.95
C LYS A 12 2.21 -4.31 -16.64
N ALA A 13 3.51 -4.03 -16.56
CA ALA A 13 4.01 -2.67 -16.31
C ALA A 13 3.57 -1.69 -17.42
N LEU A 14 3.70 -2.08 -18.68
CA LEU A 14 3.31 -1.24 -19.82
C LEU A 14 1.80 -0.99 -19.84
N HIS A 15 0.99 -2.00 -19.59
CA HIS A 15 -0.47 -1.85 -19.49
C HIS A 15 -0.88 -0.85 -18.39
N MET A 16 -0.25 -0.92 -17.21
CA MET A 16 -0.51 0.02 -16.14
C MET A 16 -0.02 1.44 -16.47
N CYS A 17 1.12 1.58 -17.13
CA CYS A 17 1.61 2.89 -17.60
C CYS A 17 0.66 3.50 -18.63
N ASP A 18 0.20 2.71 -19.59
CA ASP A 18 -0.74 3.14 -20.64
C ASP A 18 -2.06 3.64 -20.04
N SER A 19 -2.58 2.97 -19.01
CA SER A 19 -3.77 3.40 -18.29
C SER A 19 -3.63 4.78 -17.60
N LEU A 20 -2.41 5.23 -17.38
CA LEU A 20 -2.06 6.56 -16.85
C LEU A 20 -1.67 7.56 -17.94
N GLY A 21 -1.70 7.18 -19.21
CA GLY A 21 -1.21 7.99 -20.30
C GLY A 21 0.31 8.20 -20.28
N ILE A 22 1.07 7.27 -19.70
CA ILE A 22 2.54 7.32 -19.62
C ILE A 22 3.10 6.43 -20.73
N GLY A 23 3.79 7.04 -21.70
CA GLY A 23 4.43 6.35 -22.81
C GLY A 23 5.82 5.80 -22.45
N GLU A 24 6.25 4.75 -23.18
CA GLU A 24 7.60 4.19 -23.00
C GLU A 24 8.73 5.20 -23.25
N GLY A 25 8.48 6.24 -24.07
CA GLY A 25 9.44 7.28 -24.39
C GLY A 25 9.48 8.41 -23.36
N ASP A 26 8.57 8.45 -22.41
CA ASP A 26 8.48 9.53 -21.43
C ASP A 26 9.63 9.47 -20.43
N ARG A 27 10.24 10.64 -20.23
CA ARG A 27 11.37 10.73 -19.30
C ARG A 27 10.89 10.88 -17.87
N ILE A 28 11.24 9.95 -17.00
CA ILE A 28 10.92 9.99 -15.56
C ILE A 28 11.38 11.34 -14.95
N LYS A 29 12.51 11.89 -15.41
CA LYS A 29 13.06 13.15 -14.91
C LYS A 29 12.11 14.34 -15.09
N SER A 30 11.31 14.37 -16.16
CA SER A 30 10.35 15.43 -16.47
C SER A 30 8.95 15.21 -15.87
N MET A 31 8.68 14.06 -15.27
CA MET A 31 7.39 13.76 -14.66
C MET A 31 7.18 14.55 -13.36
N SER A 32 5.90 14.83 -13.03
CA SER A 32 5.52 15.36 -11.74
C SER A 32 5.87 14.40 -10.62
N LYS A 33 5.96 14.87 -9.38
CA LYS A 33 6.22 14.02 -8.20
C LYS A 33 5.20 12.90 -8.11
N GLY A 34 3.91 13.21 -8.20
CA GLY A 34 2.83 12.21 -8.12
C GLY A 34 2.89 11.17 -9.25
N THR A 35 3.27 11.58 -10.47
CA THR A 35 3.46 10.64 -11.58
C THR A 35 4.64 9.71 -11.33
N LYS A 36 5.75 10.22 -10.79
CA LYS A 36 6.92 9.40 -10.41
C LYS A 36 6.57 8.36 -9.36
N GLU A 37 5.79 8.74 -8.35
CA GLU A 37 5.32 7.82 -7.30
C GLU A 37 4.45 6.69 -7.89
N LYS A 38 3.55 7.02 -8.81
CA LYS A 38 2.75 6.01 -9.53
C LYS A 38 3.60 5.08 -10.38
N VAL A 39 4.58 5.61 -11.11
CA VAL A 39 5.53 4.78 -11.90
C VAL A 39 6.33 3.85 -10.98
N GLN A 40 6.81 4.34 -9.85
CA GLN A 40 7.53 3.52 -8.88
C GLN A 40 6.66 2.37 -8.37
N LEU A 41 5.41 2.64 -8.02
CA LEU A 41 4.47 1.61 -7.61
C LEU A 41 4.22 0.59 -8.73
N ILE A 42 4.01 1.04 -9.96
CA ILE A 42 3.84 0.14 -11.13
C ILE A 42 5.04 -0.80 -11.27
N LEU A 43 6.26 -0.28 -11.14
CA LEU A 43 7.47 -1.09 -11.25
C LEU A 43 7.54 -2.17 -10.15
N VAL A 44 7.15 -1.84 -8.92
CA VAL A 44 7.11 -2.79 -7.81
C VAL A 44 6.01 -3.83 -8.02
N MET A 45 4.79 -3.40 -8.33
CA MET A 45 3.64 -4.30 -8.51
C MET A 45 3.69 -5.13 -9.80
N SER A 46 4.59 -4.80 -10.72
CA SER A 46 4.84 -5.60 -11.93
C SER A 46 5.84 -6.72 -11.71
N ARG A 47 6.37 -6.89 -10.52
CA ARG A 47 7.14 -8.06 -10.13
C ARG A 47 6.20 -9.20 -9.73
N ASN A 48 6.62 -10.44 -9.96
CA ASN A 48 5.93 -11.63 -9.48
C ASN A 48 6.58 -12.09 -8.16
N ALA A 49 6.37 -11.31 -7.09
CA ALA A 49 6.96 -11.55 -5.79
C ALA A 49 5.99 -12.30 -4.87
N GLN A 50 6.51 -13.05 -3.91
CA GLN A 50 5.73 -13.69 -2.85
C GLN A 50 5.44 -12.72 -1.69
N LEU A 51 6.25 -11.67 -1.55
CA LEU A 51 6.12 -10.66 -0.51
C LEU A 51 6.36 -9.27 -1.09
N TYR A 52 5.40 -8.37 -0.90
CA TYR A 52 5.53 -6.95 -1.21
C TYR A 52 5.56 -6.16 0.10
N LEU A 53 6.56 -5.31 0.25
CA LEU A 53 6.69 -4.39 1.38
C LEU A 53 6.53 -2.97 0.87
N LEU A 54 5.45 -2.30 1.29
CA LEU A 54 5.10 -0.95 0.85
C LEU A 54 5.08 -0.02 2.06
N ASP A 55 6.04 0.90 2.09
CA ASP A 55 6.18 1.87 3.17
C ASP A 55 5.48 3.18 2.80
N GLU A 56 4.43 3.52 3.55
CA GLU A 56 3.61 4.73 3.37
C GLU A 56 3.18 5.00 1.91
N PRO A 57 2.63 4.01 1.17
CA PRO A 57 2.41 4.13 -0.28
C PRO A 57 1.41 5.21 -0.68
N ILE A 58 0.57 5.69 0.25
CA ILE A 58 -0.47 6.71 0.02
C ILE A 58 -0.21 8.02 0.77
N ALA A 59 0.92 8.16 1.45
CA ALA A 59 1.26 9.37 2.17
C ALA A 59 1.54 10.55 1.22
N GLY A 60 0.97 11.71 1.53
CA GLY A 60 1.18 12.92 0.72
C GLY A 60 0.53 12.91 -0.67
N VAL A 61 -0.33 11.93 -0.94
CA VAL A 61 -1.07 11.78 -2.20
C VAL A 61 -2.48 12.33 -2.03
N ASP A 62 -3.03 12.95 -3.06
CA ASP A 62 -4.43 13.40 -3.03
C ASP A 62 -5.41 12.22 -2.98
N PRO A 63 -6.65 12.42 -2.46
CA PRO A 63 -7.61 11.33 -2.27
C PRO A 63 -7.92 10.51 -3.52
N ALA A 64 -8.04 11.15 -4.70
CA ALA A 64 -8.33 10.43 -5.94
C ALA A 64 -7.16 9.54 -6.37
N ALA A 65 -5.93 10.01 -6.17
CA ALA A 65 -4.74 9.24 -6.45
C ALA A 65 -4.55 8.08 -5.44
N ARG A 66 -5.01 8.22 -4.19
CA ARG A 66 -5.01 7.11 -3.20
C ARG A 66 -5.85 5.94 -3.67
N ASP A 67 -7.06 6.20 -4.16
CA ASP A 67 -7.93 5.14 -4.68
C ASP A 67 -7.28 4.40 -5.86
N TYR A 68 -6.59 5.13 -6.75
CA TYR A 68 -5.84 4.51 -7.84
C TYR A 68 -4.69 3.64 -7.32
N ILE A 69 -3.90 4.14 -6.37
CA ILE A 69 -2.77 3.40 -5.77
C ILE A 69 -3.28 2.13 -5.10
N MET A 70 -4.31 2.23 -4.28
CA MET A 70 -4.89 1.07 -3.59
C MET A 70 -5.47 0.06 -4.58
N GLY A 71 -6.20 0.52 -5.59
CA GLY A 71 -6.69 -0.33 -6.66
C GLY A 71 -5.56 -1.04 -7.42
N THR A 72 -4.47 -0.34 -7.69
CA THR A 72 -3.27 -0.93 -8.33
C THR A 72 -2.64 -2.01 -7.46
N ILE A 73 -2.50 -1.78 -6.16
CA ILE A 73 -1.95 -2.77 -5.22
C ILE A 73 -2.85 -4.02 -5.21
N ILE A 74 -4.15 -3.85 -4.93
CA ILE A 74 -5.09 -4.95 -4.70
C ILE A 74 -5.27 -5.81 -5.96
N ASN A 75 -5.26 -5.21 -7.14
CA ASN A 75 -5.53 -5.93 -8.38
C ASN A 75 -4.28 -6.52 -9.04
N ASN A 76 -3.10 -6.31 -8.48
CA ASN A 76 -1.85 -6.64 -9.17
C ASN A 76 -0.85 -7.49 -8.38
N TYR A 77 -1.17 -7.98 -7.20
CA TYR A 77 -0.35 -9.00 -6.53
C TYR A 77 -0.88 -10.41 -6.87
N ALA A 78 -0.03 -11.42 -6.74
CA ALA A 78 -0.41 -12.81 -6.97
C ALA A 78 -1.28 -13.34 -5.81
N ASP A 79 -2.20 -14.27 -6.09
CA ASP A 79 -3.15 -14.80 -5.11
C ASP A 79 -2.48 -15.45 -3.88
N ASP A 80 -1.25 -15.96 -4.07
CA ASP A 80 -0.43 -16.58 -3.02
C ASP A 80 0.60 -15.63 -2.39
N ALA A 81 0.60 -14.36 -2.80
CA ALA A 81 1.52 -13.36 -2.27
C ALA A 81 0.96 -12.65 -1.03
N THR A 82 1.87 -12.18 -0.19
CA THR A 82 1.57 -11.33 0.95
C THR A 82 1.94 -9.88 0.63
N VAL A 83 1.05 -8.96 0.95
CA VAL A 83 1.31 -7.51 0.86
C VAL A 83 1.32 -6.93 2.27
N VAL A 84 2.42 -6.33 2.68
CA VAL A 84 2.55 -5.61 3.94
C VAL A 84 2.64 -4.12 3.65
N ILE A 85 1.72 -3.36 4.21
CA ILE A 85 1.65 -1.90 4.05
C ILE A 85 1.88 -1.24 5.41
N SER A 86 2.91 -0.42 5.54
CA SER A 86 3.03 0.51 6.67
C SER A 86 2.30 1.80 6.34
N THR A 87 1.44 2.27 7.24
CA THR A 87 0.75 3.55 7.09
C THR A 87 0.11 4.01 8.39
N HIS A 88 -0.10 5.31 8.50
CA HIS A 88 -0.93 5.93 9.54
C HIS A 88 -2.32 6.35 9.01
N LEU A 89 -2.58 6.16 7.70
CA LEU A 89 -3.84 6.52 7.03
C LEU A 89 -4.79 5.30 6.99
N ILE A 90 -5.17 4.80 8.15
CA ILE A 90 -5.87 3.53 8.31
C ILE A 90 -7.26 3.57 7.66
N ALA A 91 -7.99 4.67 7.82
CA ALA A 91 -9.34 4.82 7.26
C ALA A 91 -9.38 4.63 5.73
N ASP A 92 -8.29 4.97 5.03
CA ASP A 92 -8.21 4.85 3.57
C ASP A 92 -8.02 3.39 3.10
N ILE A 93 -7.44 2.52 3.95
CA ILE A 93 -7.08 1.15 3.58
C ILE A 93 -7.84 0.06 4.35
N GLU A 94 -8.51 0.41 5.45
CA GLU A 94 -9.13 -0.56 6.38
C GLU A 94 -10.03 -1.60 5.69
N ARG A 95 -10.76 -1.19 4.65
CA ARG A 95 -11.71 -2.06 3.94
C ARG A 95 -11.07 -3.20 3.14
N VAL A 96 -9.75 -3.14 2.93
CA VAL A 96 -9.01 -4.11 2.11
C VAL A 96 -7.97 -4.90 2.90
N LEU A 97 -7.89 -4.68 4.21
CA LEU A 97 -6.97 -5.37 5.10
C LEU A 97 -7.56 -6.68 5.58
N ASP A 98 -6.75 -7.74 5.59
CA ASP A 98 -7.06 -9.02 6.24
C ASP A 98 -6.63 -8.99 7.71
N GLU A 99 -5.42 -8.48 7.98
CA GLU A 99 -4.81 -8.44 9.30
C GLU A 99 -4.22 -7.06 9.60
N VAL A 100 -4.10 -6.74 10.88
CA VAL A 100 -3.48 -5.51 11.36
C VAL A 100 -2.40 -5.81 12.40
N VAL A 101 -1.34 -5.03 12.35
CA VAL A 101 -0.26 -5.04 13.35
C VAL A 101 -0.06 -3.62 13.84
N PHE A 102 -0.28 -3.36 15.13
CA PHE A 102 0.02 -2.06 15.73
C PHE A 102 1.40 -2.07 16.35
N LEU A 103 2.24 -1.13 15.90
CA LEU A 103 3.61 -0.93 16.38
C LEU A 103 3.68 0.31 17.26
N LYS A 104 4.21 0.17 18.47
CA LYS A 104 4.44 1.28 19.41
C LYS A 104 5.78 1.09 20.11
N ASP A 105 6.60 2.12 20.11
CA ASP A 105 7.91 2.12 20.77
C ASP A 105 8.79 0.90 20.43
N GLY A 106 8.78 0.51 19.13
CA GLY A 106 9.55 -0.62 18.63
C GLY A 106 9.00 -2.01 19.02
N ARG A 107 7.77 -2.08 19.50
CA ARG A 107 7.10 -3.32 19.90
C ARG A 107 5.76 -3.50 19.20
N ILE A 108 5.40 -4.75 18.94
CA ILE A 108 4.06 -5.11 18.53
C ILE A 108 3.16 -5.07 19.77
N VAL A 109 2.18 -4.17 19.77
CA VAL A 109 1.19 -4.06 20.85
C VAL A 109 -0.11 -4.78 20.52
N ARG A 110 -0.39 -5.00 19.23
CA ARG A 110 -1.56 -5.73 18.75
C ARG A 110 -1.26 -6.42 17.41
N HIS A 111 -1.73 -7.65 17.24
CA HIS A 111 -1.69 -8.38 15.96
C HIS A 111 -2.92 -9.31 15.91
N GLU A 112 -3.83 -9.05 15.00
CA GLU A 112 -5.07 -9.80 14.84
C GLU A 112 -5.69 -9.57 13.46
N THR A 113 -6.66 -10.39 13.08
CA THR A 113 -7.44 -10.15 11.88
C THR A 113 -8.38 -8.96 12.08
N VAL A 114 -8.70 -8.27 10.98
CA VAL A 114 -9.64 -7.13 11.02
C VAL A 114 -11.02 -7.57 11.53
N ASP A 115 -11.47 -8.77 11.17
CA ASP A 115 -12.75 -9.30 11.59
C ASP A 115 -12.78 -9.59 13.11
N GLU A 116 -11.71 -10.18 13.66
CA GLU A 116 -11.57 -10.40 15.10
C GLU A 116 -11.55 -9.09 15.87
N LEU A 117 -10.77 -8.10 15.41
CA LEU A 117 -10.71 -6.78 16.02
C LEU A 117 -12.10 -6.13 16.06
N LYS A 118 -12.81 -6.11 14.93
CA LYS A 118 -14.16 -5.52 14.85
C LYS A 118 -15.17 -6.26 15.70
N ALA A 119 -15.08 -7.60 15.80
CA ALA A 119 -15.98 -8.39 16.62
C ALA A 119 -15.74 -8.15 18.12
N GLN A 120 -14.51 -7.97 18.55
CA GLN A 120 -14.14 -7.75 19.95
C GLN A 120 -14.43 -6.31 20.40
N GLU A 121 -14.07 -5.33 19.60
CA GLU A 121 -14.09 -3.93 19.98
C GLU A 121 -15.42 -3.21 19.60
N GLY A 122 -16.16 -3.75 18.62
CA GLY A 122 -17.36 -3.12 18.08
C GLY A 122 -17.07 -1.79 17.35
N LYS A 123 -15.82 -1.58 16.92
CA LYS A 123 -15.29 -0.36 16.33
C LYS A 123 -14.53 -0.63 15.05
N SER A 124 -14.28 0.41 14.26
CA SER A 124 -13.38 0.33 13.11
C SER A 124 -11.91 0.21 13.55
N VAL A 125 -11.06 -0.27 12.67
CA VAL A 125 -9.61 -0.35 12.92
C VAL A 125 -9.03 1.04 13.20
N ASP A 126 -9.49 2.07 12.46
CA ASP A 126 -9.06 3.46 12.66
C ASP A 126 -9.43 3.99 14.06
N GLU A 127 -10.64 3.68 14.54
CA GLU A 127 -11.09 4.09 15.89
C GLU A 127 -10.25 3.40 16.98
N VAL A 128 -10.02 2.09 16.87
CA VAL A 128 -9.19 1.34 17.84
C VAL A 128 -7.76 1.85 17.82
N PHE A 129 -7.18 2.09 16.64
CA PHE A 129 -5.84 2.66 16.51
C PHE A 129 -5.73 4.01 17.21
N ARG A 130 -6.68 4.92 16.99
CA ARG A 130 -6.69 6.24 17.62
C ARG A 130 -6.79 6.15 19.15
N GLU A 131 -7.56 5.23 19.67
CA GLU A 131 -7.67 5.02 21.12
C GLU A 131 -6.36 4.50 21.71
N GLU A 132 -5.77 3.45 21.09
CA GLU A 132 -4.52 2.84 21.55
C GLU A 132 -3.35 3.85 21.62
N PHE A 133 -3.31 4.77 20.65
CA PHE A 133 -2.22 5.74 20.54
C PHE A 133 -2.48 7.05 21.29
N ARG A 134 -3.74 7.48 21.49
CA ARG A 134 -4.09 8.64 22.35
C ARG A 134 -3.76 8.40 23.82
N MET A 135 -3.91 7.20 24.32
CA MET A 135 -3.58 6.86 25.71
C MET A 135 -2.07 6.96 26.02
N GLY A 136 -1.23 7.11 24.99
CA GLY A 136 0.22 7.30 25.12
C GLY A 136 0.67 8.77 25.29
N GLU A 137 -0.16 9.75 24.95
CA GLU A 137 0.19 11.17 25.06
C GLU A 137 -0.15 11.80 26.44
N ALA A 138 -0.78 11.05 27.32
CA ALA A 138 -1.19 11.49 28.67
C ALA A 138 -0.19 11.08 29.78
N ARG A 139 1.12 11.10 29.47
CA ARG A 139 2.17 10.94 30.48
C ARG A 139 3.30 11.93 30.27
#